data_5bfc801d535813fd7d05ce49db1ec119
#
_entry.id   5bfc801d535813fd7d05ce49db1ec119
#
_cell.length_a   1.000
_cell.length_b   1.000
_cell.length_c   1.000
_cell.angle_alpha   90.00
_cell.angle_beta   90.00
_cell.angle_gamma   90.00
#
_symmetry.space_group_name_H-M   'P 1'
#
loop_
_entity.id
_entity.type
_entity.pdbx_description
1 polymer ?
#
loop_
_entity_poly.entity_id
_entity_poly.type
_entity_poly.pdbx_seq_one_letter_code
_entity_poly.pdbx_strand_id
1 'polypeptide(L)'
;MKLALLGISHETNTFSQVPADYAAFKIYRGNEIAEEYQTSQTTNAGFLQISEDQDVQVVPLLFAITGPIGTITTDAFESISQEMLSLLEDRGPWDGVLLSLHGAAVSEGYPDADGEIAERVRTLVGPDVKVGLSVDMHANLSRKMIENIDVATVYRTNPHLDPKIRAFECAEMIRDSIKGKIDPVLWLEIPPVVINIVKQFTDEDPMKSVM
;
A
#
# COMPACT_ATOMS: atom_id res chain seq x y z
N MET A 1 -5.54 -16.32 -12.41
CA MET A 1 -4.56 -15.21 -12.41
C MET A 1 -3.76 -15.23 -11.12
N LYS A 2 -2.50 -14.77 -11.16
CA LYS A 2 -1.58 -14.79 -10.03
C LYS A 2 -1.20 -13.36 -9.64
N LEU A 3 -1.57 -12.95 -8.43
CA LEU A 3 -1.32 -11.60 -7.91
C LEU A 3 -0.28 -11.67 -6.79
N ALA A 4 0.75 -10.81 -6.84
CA ALA A 4 1.68 -10.63 -5.74
C ALA A 4 1.09 -9.70 -4.68
N LEU A 5 1.32 -9.97 -3.38
CA LEU A 5 1.00 -9.06 -2.29
C LEU A 5 2.27 -8.70 -1.53
N LEU A 6 2.59 -7.42 -1.45
CA LEU A 6 3.75 -6.91 -0.73
C LEU A 6 3.53 -5.47 -0.23
N GLY A 7 4.36 -5.01 0.70
CA GLY A 7 4.29 -3.62 1.14
C GLY A 7 5.12 -3.28 2.36
N ILE A 8 5.20 -1.97 2.62
CA ILE A 8 5.71 -1.37 3.86
C ILE A 8 4.64 -0.41 4.38
N SER A 9 4.23 -0.60 5.63
CA SER A 9 3.28 0.32 6.28
C SER A 9 3.98 1.08 7.38
N HIS A 10 4.18 2.37 7.15
CA HIS A 10 4.75 3.31 8.12
C HIS A 10 4.19 4.71 7.91
N GLU A 11 3.66 5.30 8.95
CA GLU A 11 3.29 6.71 9.02
C GLU A 11 4.42 7.46 9.72
N THR A 12 5.25 8.15 8.95
CA THR A 12 6.45 8.81 9.49
C THR A 12 6.10 10.08 10.25
N ASN A 13 6.56 10.16 11.49
CA ASN A 13 6.62 11.40 12.24
C ASN A 13 8.01 12.03 12.10
N THR A 14 8.19 12.93 11.15
CA THR A 14 9.49 13.58 10.88
C THR A 14 10.01 14.44 12.02
N PHE A 15 9.22 14.73 13.06
CA PHE A 15 9.65 15.44 14.27
C PHE A 15 10.15 14.46 15.36
N SER A 16 9.92 13.16 15.21
CA SER A 16 10.41 12.16 16.17
C SER A 16 11.92 11.98 16.05
N GLN A 17 12.60 11.87 17.21
CA GLN A 17 14.02 11.56 17.26
C GLN A 17 14.32 10.05 17.29
N VAL A 18 13.28 9.22 17.32
CA VAL A 18 13.42 7.76 17.28
C VAL A 18 13.33 7.30 15.85
N PRO A 19 14.43 6.91 15.20
CA PRO A 19 14.40 6.48 13.80
C PRO A 19 13.65 5.16 13.64
N ALA A 20 13.07 4.94 12.47
CA ALA A 20 12.56 3.63 12.07
C ALA A 20 13.71 2.83 11.43
N ASP A 21 14.55 2.23 12.25
CA ASP A 21 15.59 1.30 11.80
C ASP A 21 15.01 -0.08 11.47
N TYR A 22 15.83 -0.99 10.95
CA TYR A 22 15.37 -2.32 10.55
C TYR A 22 14.76 -3.11 11.72
N ALA A 23 15.29 -2.95 12.93
CA ALA A 23 14.80 -3.66 14.13
C ALA A 23 13.45 -3.12 14.63
N ALA A 24 13.08 -1.90 14.25
CA ALA A 24 11.78 -1.32 14.59
C ALA A 24 10.63 -1.94 13.77
N PHE A 25 10.92 -2.59 12.64
CA PHE A 25 9.90 -3.20 11.79
C PHE A 25 9.59 -4.64 12.22
N LYS A 26 8.29 -4.95 12.31
CA LYS A 26 7.83 -6.33 12.28
C LYS A 26 7.66 -6.73 10.81
N ILE A 27 8.39 -7.74 10.38
CA ILE A 27 8.43 -8.18 8.98
C ILE A 27 7.84 -9.58 8.89
N TYR A 28 6.79 -9.70 8.07
CA TYR A 28 6.11 -10.94 7.78
C TYR A 28 6.46 -11.41 6.37
N ARG A 29 6.73 -12.70 6.20
CA ARG A 29 7.17 -13.29 4.93
C ARG A 29 6.25 -14.42 4.49
N GLY A 30 5.85 -14.38 3.23
CA GLY A 30 5.05 -15.44 2.65
C GLY A 30 3.76 -15.69 3.45
N ASN A 31 3.53 -16.92 3.85
CA ASN A 31 2.29 -17.32 4.52
C ASN A 31 2.08 -16.69 5.91
N GLU A 32 3.12 -16.18 6.56
CA GLU A 32 2.98 -15.44 7.83
C GLU A 32 2.02 -14.24 7.69
N ILE A 33 1.96 -13.62 6.49
CA ILE A 33 1.02 -12.53 6.20
C ILE A 33 -0.42 -13.05 6.27
N ALA A 34 -0.71 -14.20 5.69
CA ALA A 34 -2.05 -14.76 5.73
C ALA A 34 -2.42 -15.23 7.15
N GLU A 35 -1.50 -15.88 7.86
CA GLU A 35 -1.70 -16.33 9.24
C GLU A 35 -2.04 -15.17 10.19
N GLU A 36 -1.36 -14.03 10.05
CA GLU A 36 -1.59 -12.85 10.89
C GLU A 36 -2.83 -12.05 10.47
N TYR A 37 -3.07 -11.87 9.17
CA TYR A 37 -4.00 -10.84 8.69
C TYR A 37 -5.29 -11.33 8.08
N GLN A 38 -5.43 -12.58 7.61
CA GLN A 38 -6.61 -13.02 6.84
C GLN A 38 -7.96 -12.81 7.56
N THR A 39 -7.98 -12.85 8.90
CA THR A 39 -9.19 -12.64 9.70
C THR A 39 -9.33 -11.21 10.24
N SER A 40 -8.36 -10.35 9.95
CA SER A 40 -8.35 -8.96 10.42
C SER A 40 -9.25 -8.03 9.58
N GLN A 41 -9.32 -6.75 9.96
CA GLN A 41 -10.00 -5.70 9.18
C GLN A 41 -8.99 -4.79 8.44
N THR A 42 -7.77 -5.28 8.20
CA THR A 42 -6.68 -4.53 7.58
C THR A 42 -6.69 -4.64 6.05
N THR A 43 -5.85 -3.81 5.41
CA THR A 43 -5.59 -3.83 3.96
C THR A 43 -5.16 -5.23 3.47
N ASN A 44 -4.25 -5.88 4.20
CA ASN A 44 -3.79 -7.22 3.82
C ASN A 44 -4.93 -8.25 3.80
N ALA A 45 -5.87 -8.16 4.76
CA ALA A 45 -7.04 -9.05 4.76
C ALA A 45 -7.93 -8.83 3.53
N GLY A 46 -8.13 -7.57 3.11
CA GLY A 46 -8.90 -7.25 1.92
C GLY A 46 -8.26 -7.78 0.64
N PHE A 47 -6.95 -7.62 0.51
CA PHE A 47 -6.20 -8.17 -0.62
C PHE A 47 -6.20 -9.70 -0.64
N LEU A 48 -6.06 -10.36 0.51
CA LEU A 48 -6.12 -11.82 0.60
C LEU A 48 -7.52 -12.36 0.27
N GLN A 49 -8.57 -11.61 0.59
CA GLN A 49 -9.95 -12.03 0.39
C GLN A 49 -10.31 -12.26 -1.09
N ILE A 50 -9.65 -11.59 -2.05
CA ILE A 50 -9.93 -11.82 -3.48
C ILE A 50 -9.63 -13.26 -3.91
N SER A 51 -8.84 -14.02 -3.15
CA SER A 51 -8.58 -15.44 -3.40
C SER A 51 -9.80 -16.35 -3.14
N GLU A 52 -10.91 -15.81 -2.61
CA GLU A 52 -12.20 -16.50 -2.57
C GLU A 52 -12.77 -16.68 -3.99
N ASP A 53 -12.38 -15.81 -4.96
CA ASP A 53 -12.59 -16.06 -6.39
C ASP A 53 -11.59 -17.13 -6.85
N GLN A 54 -12.12 -18.29 -7.26
CA GLN A 54 -11.32 -19.47 -7.65
C GLN A 54 -10.37 -19.21 -8.84
N ASP A 55 -10.62 -18.15 -9.62
CA ASP A 55 -9.76 -17.73 -10.72
C ASP A 55 -8.56 -16.89 -10.27
N VAL A 56 -8.50 -16.49 -8.99
CA VAL A 56 -7.50 -15.56 -8.45
C VAL A 56 -6.68 -16.24 -7.34
N GLN A 57 -5.38 -16.26 -7.52
CA GLN A 57 -4.42 -16.66 -6.49
C GLN A 57 -3.64 -15.43 -6.02
N VAL A 58 -3.78 -15.05 -4.75
CA VAL A 58 -2.88 -14.08 -4.12
C VAL A 58 -1.70 -14.81 -3.50
N VAL A 59 -0.49 -14.36 -3.84
CA VAL A 59 0.77 -14.87 -3.27
C VAL A 59 1.38 -13.79 -2.39
N PRO A 60 1.26 -13.92 -1.06
CA PRO A 60 1.93 -12.99 -0.17
C PRO A 60 3.45 -13.16 -0.26
N LEU A 61 4.18 -12.05 -0.33
CA LEU A 61 5.65 -12.04 -0.45
C LEU A 61 6.31 -11.51 0.82
N LEU A 62 6.15 -10.21 1.08
CA LEU A 62 6.70 -9.54 2.25
C LEU A 62 5.80 -8.38 2.66
N PHE A 63 5.55 -8.25 3.95
CA PHE A 63 4.92 -7.08 4.55
C PHE A 63 5.69 -6.63 5.78
N ALA A 64 6.16 -5.39 5.77
CA ALA A 64 6.87 -4.76 6.89
C ALA A 64 5.99 -3.67 7.51
N ILE A 65 5.89 -3.62 8.82
CA ILE A 65 5.09 -2.63 9.53
C ILE A 65 5.80 -2.14 10.79
N THR A 66 5.70 -0.84 11.05
CA THR A 66 6.08 -0.23 12.33
C THR A 66 5.08 0.85 12.73
N GLY A 67 5.11 1.28 13.98
CA GLY A 67 4.28 2.40 14.47
C GLY A 67 4.74 3.77 13.95
N PRO A 68 4.01 4.85 14.25
CA PRO A 68 4.30 6.20 13.77
C PRO A 68 5.49 6.83 14.53
N ILE A 69 6.68 6.32 14.28
CA ILE A 69 7.97 6.84 14.78
C ILE A 69 8.66 7.68 13.71
N GLY A 70 9.96 7.94 13.87
CA GLY A 70 10.71 8.83 12.97
C GLY A 70 10.95 8.27 11.56
N THR A 71 11.79 8.96 10.82
CA THR A 71 12.17 8.64 9.45
C THR A 71 12.79 7.24 9.34
N ILE A 72 12.46 6.52 8.29
CA ILE A 72 13.07 5.21 8.00
C ILE A 72 14.53 5.43 7.65
N THR A 73 15.44 4.70 8.33
CA THR A 73 16.86 4.77 7.99
C THR A 73 17.10 4.24 6.57
N THR A 74 18.14 4.75 5.92
CA THR A 74 18.52 4.30 4.57
C THR A 74 18.71 2.80 4.53
N ASP A 75 19.46 2.23 5.51
CA ASP A 75 19.74 0.79 5.57
C ASP A 75 18.47 -0.05 5.75
N ALA A 76 17.52 0.41 6.57
CA ALA A 76 16.25 -0.28 6.77
C ALA A 76 15.41 -0.27 5.48
N PHE A 77 15.27 0.89 4.85
CA PHE A 77 14.50 1.03 3.61
C PHE A 77 15.07 0.17 2.50
N GLU A 78 16.39 0.26 2.26
CA GLU A 78 17.04 -0.51 1.20
C GLU A 78 17.00 -2.01 1.47
N SER A 79 17.23 -2.45 2.71
CA SER A 79 17.19 -3.88 3.05
C SER A 79 15.79 -4.48 2.84
N ILE A 80 14.74 -3.79 3.33
CA ILE A 80 13.36 -4.27 3.21
C ILE A 80 12.90 -4.23 1.74
N SER A 81 13.12 -3.11 1.05
CA SER A 81 12.69 -2.96 -0.34
C SER A 81 13.44 -3.91 -1.29
N GLN A 82 14.73 -4.13 -1.08
CA GLN A 82 15.50 -5.08 -1.87
C GLN A 82 15.02 -6.52 -1.67
N GLU A 83 14.73 -6.93 -0.44
CA GLU A 83 14.14 -8.25 -0.16
C GLU A 83 12.78 -8.41 -0.85
N MET A 84 11.90 -7.39 -0.75
CA MET A 84 10.61 -7.38 -1.44
C MET A 84 10.75 -7.57 -2.95
N LEU A 85 11.63 -6.80 -3.58
CA LEU A 85 11.83 -6.83 -5.03
C LEU A 85 12.45 -8.15 -5.48
N SER A 86 13.41 -8.70 -4.73
CA SER A 86 13.97 -10.03 -5.02
C SER A 86 12.90 -11.12 -4.98
N LEU A 87 12.01 -11.10 -3.97
CA LEU A 87 10.91 -12.04 -3.89
C LEU A 87 9.89 -11.86 -5.03
N LEU A 88 9.66 -10.62 -5.46
CA LEU A 88 8.77 -10.31 -6.59
C LEU A 88 9.36 -10.85 -7.90
N GLU A 89 10.65 -10.68 -8.12
CA GLU A 89 11.38 -11.19 -9.30
C GLU A 89 11.39 -12.72 -9.32
N ASP A 90 11.85 -13.34 -8.23
CA ASP A 90 12.09 -14.78 -8.13
C ASP A 90 10.82 -15.63 -8.26
N ARG A 91 9.66 -15.08 -7.83
CA ARG A 91 8.40 -15.83 -7.79
C ARG A 91 7.45 -15.52 -8.93
N GLY A 92 7.86 -14.66 -9.89
CA GLY A 92 7.08 -14.37 -11.10
C GLY A 92 6.85 -15.59 -11.99
N PRO A 93 6.17 -15.47 -13.14
CA PRO A 93 5.56 -14.23 -13.61
C PRO A 93 4.26 -13.88 -12.87
N TRP A 94 3.85 -12.60 -12.97
CA TRP A 94 2.67 -12.05 -12.32
C TRP A 94 1.68 -11.50 -13.34
N ASP A 95 0.39 -11.67 -13.07
CA ASP A 95 -0.68 -10.96 -13.79
C ASP A 95 -0.93 -9.58 -13.18
N GLY A 96 -0.69 -9.42 -11.87
CA GLY A 96 -0.81 -8.14 -11.17
C GLY A 96 -0.06 -8.14 -9.84
N VAL A 97 0.04 -6.93 -9.26
CA VAL A 97 0.67 -6.65 -7.96
C VAL A 97 -0.27 -5.85 -7.08
N LEU A 98 -0.38 -6.21 -5.81
CA LEU A 98 -1.16 -5.52 -4.79
C LEU A 98 -0.20 -4.92 -3.76
N LEU A 99 -0.15 -3.58 -3.70
CA LEU A 99 0.70 -2.82 -2.80
C LEU A 99 -0.08 -2.40 -1.55
N SER A 100 0.33 -2.94 -0.40
CA SER A 100 -0.17 -2.55 0.92
C SER A 100 0.79 -1.53 1.54
N LEU A 101 0.60 -0.25 1.21
CA LEU A 101 1.42 0.87 1.69
C LEU A 101 0.59 1.77 2.61
N HIS A 102 1.25 2.61 3.40
CA HIS A 102 0.55 3.64 4.17
C HIS A 102 0.25 4.88 3.31
N GLY A 103 1.22 5.32 2.53
CA GLY A 103 1.16 6.55 1.73
C GLY A 103 1.76 7.79 2.41
N ALA A 104 2.34 7.63 3.61
CA ALA A 104 2.99 8.71 4.36
C ALA A 104 4.38 8.32 4.89
N ALA A 105 5.00 7.34 4.26
CA ALA A 105 6.35 6.91 4.64
C ALA A 105 7.42 7.86 4.08
N VAL A 106 8.36 8.21 4.95
CA VAL A 106 9.55 9.00 4.62
C VAL A 106 10.79 8.20 5.01
N SER A 107 11.75 8.06 4.12
CA SER A 107 13.08 7.56 4.46
C SER A 107 14.14 8.64 4.32
N GLU A 108 15.32 8.43 4.90
CA GLU A 108 16.43 9.37 4.82
C GLU A 108 16.86 9.63 3.36
N GLY A 109 16.81 8.58 2.51
CA GLY A 109 17.16 8.67 1.10
C GLY A 109 16.02 9.09 0.19
N TYR A 110 14.76 8.90 0.63
CA TYR A 110 13.57 9.10 -0.20
C TYR A 110 12.45 9.79 0.59
N PRO A 111 12.23 11.09 0.37
CA PRO A 111 11.13 11.82 1.01
C PRO A 111 9.75 11.26 0.70
N ASP A 112 9.59 10.60 -0.44
CA ASP A 112 8.42 9.82 -0.86
C ASP A 112 8.81 8.34 -0.97
N ALA A 113 8.88 7.68 0.18
CA ALA A 113 9.28 6.28 0.25
C ALA A 113 8.24 5.33 -0.37
N ASP A 114 6.96 5.64 -0.24
CA ASP A 114 5.88 4.86 -0.87
C ASP A 114 5.92 4.97 -2.39
N GLY A 115 6.13 6.19 -2.93
CA GLY A 115 6.30 6.40 -4.36
C GLY A 115 7.56 5.74 -4.93
N GLU A 116 8.64 5.71 -4.16
CA GLU A 116 9.87 4.98 -4.53
C GLU A 116 9.62 3.47 -4.66
N ILE A 117 8.86 2.88 -3.74
CA ILE A 117 8.47 1.47 -3.83
C ILE A 117 7.60 1.22 -5.06
N ALA A 118 6.61 2.07 -5.32
CA ALA A 118 5.75 1.94 -6.48
C ALA A 118 6.55 1.99 -7.80
N GLU A 119 7.51 2.93 -7.92
CA GLU A 119 8.40 3.07 -9.07
C GLU A 119 9.31 1.85 -9.26
N ARG A 120 9.92 1.34 -8.19
CA ARG A 120 10.77 0.14 -8.25
C ARG A 120 9.97 -1.09 -8.67
N VAL A 121 8.77 -1.27 -8.12
CA VAL A 121 7.86 -2.35 -8.50
C VAL A 121 7.49 -2.24 -9.98
N ARG A 122 7.05 -1.07 -10.44
CA ARG A 122 6.70 -0.82 -11.85
C ARG A 122 7.87 -1.10 -12.79
N THR A 123 9.06 -0.65 -12.41
CA THR A 123 10.28 -0.88 -13.19
C THR A 123 10.58 -2.37 -13.34
N LEU A 124 10.37 -3.14 -12.28
CA LEU A 124 10.64 -4.58 -12.26
C LEU A 124 9.61 -5.38 -13.06
N VAL A 125 8.32 -5.10 -12.86
CA VAL A 125 7.25 -5.91 -13.49
C VAL A 125 6.89 -5.44 -14.91
N GLY A 126 7.31 -4.25 -15.30
CA GLY A 126 7.02 -3.67 -16.61
C GLY A 126 5.61 -3.06 -16.73
N PRO A 127 5.27 -2.50 -17.90
CA PRO A 127 4.03 -1.73 -18.08
C PRO A 127 2.76 -2.59 -18.20
N ASP A 128 2.89 -3.87 -18.53
CA ASP A 128 1.75 -4.74 -18.82
C ASP A 128 1.13 -5.37 -17.56
N VAL A 129 1.92 -5.49 -16.48
CA VAL A 129 1.45 -6.03 -15.20
C VAL A 129 0.66 -4.96 -14.44
N LYS A 130 -0.57 -5.26 -14.06
CA LYS A 130 -1.42 -4.32 -13.34
C LYS A 130 -0.99 -4.16 -11.89
N VAL A 131 -0.84 -2.91 -11.42
CA VAL A 131 -0.42 -2.57 -10.06
C VAL A 131 -1.54 -1.83 -9.34
N GLY A 132 -2.04 -2.41 -8.25
CA GLY A 132 -3.03 -1.81 -7.36
C GLY A 132 -2.40 -1.35 -6.05
N LEU A 133 -2.86 -0.21 -5.56
CA LEU A 133 -2.41 0.39 -4.30
C LEU A 133 -3.62 0.67 -3.40
N SER A 134 -3.53 0.30 -2.13
CA SER A 134 -4.48 0.76 -1.11
C SER A 134 -3.73 1.45 0.02
N VAL A 135 -4.15 2.68 0.34
CA VAL A 135 -3.49 3.54 1.33
C VAL A 135 -4.46 4.12 2.35
N ASP A 136 -3.89 4.62 3.43
CA ASP A 136 -4.59 5.38 4.47
C ASP A 136 -5.11 6.73 3.92
N MET A 137 -6.19 7.25 4.51
CA MET A 137 -6.70 8.59 4.17
C MET A 137 -5.75 9.73 4.61
N HIS A 138 -4.78 9.43 5.47
CA HIS A 138 -3.71 10.36 5.87
C HIS A 138 -2.49 10.30 4.94
N ALA A 139 -2.62 9.64 3.79
CA ALA A 139 -1.57 9.54 2.79
C ALA A 139 -1.22 10.91 2.18
N ASN A 140 0.05 11.08 1.85
CA ASN A 140 0.57 12.18 1.03
C ASN A 140 0.81 11.66 -0.39
N LEU A 141 -0.27 11.46 -1.15
CA LEU A 141 -0.17 10.91 -2.51
C LEU A 141 0.70 11.82 -3.38
N SER A 142 1.66 11.23 -4.06
CA SER A 142 2.57 11.90 -4.97
C SER A 142 2.29 11.57 -6.44
N ARG A 143 2.81 12.40 -7.34
CA ARG A 143 2.80 12.07 -8.78
C ARG A 143 3.55 10.78 -9.06
N LYS A 144 4.73 10.60 -8.44
CA LYS A 144 5.54 9.39 -8.55
C LYS A 144 4.72 8.14 -8.20
N MET A 145 3.98 8.19 -7.09
CA MET A 145 3.13 7.08 -6.65
C MET A 145 2.05 6.76 -7.70
N ILE A 146 1.31 7.78 -8.15
CA ILE A 146 0.17 7.62 -9.07
C ILE A 146 0.60 7.22 -10.49
N GLU A 147 1.73 7.71 -10.98
CA GLU A 147 2.26 7.39 -12.32
C GLU A 147 2.77 5.94 -12.44
N ASN A 148 2.99 5.24 -11.31
CA ASN A 148 3.53 3.89 -11.27
C ASN A 148 2.51 2.80 -10.89
N ILE A 149 1.23 3.15 -10.79
CA ILE A 149 0.14 2.21 -10.46
C ILE A 149 -0.99 2.34 -11.49
N ASP A 150 -1.91 1.36 -11.50
CA ASP A 150 -3.10 1.37 -12.38
C ASP A 150 -4.38 1.64 -11.58
N VAL A 151 -4.42 1.27 -10.31
CA VAL A 151 -5.58 1.43 -9.43
C VAL A 151 -5.13 1.94 -8.07
N ALA A 152 -5.83 2.93 -7.53
CA ALA A 152 -5.65 3.43 -6.17
C ALA A 152 -6.98 3.40 -5.40
N THR A 153 -6.93 2.92 -4.15
CA THR A 153 -8.03 3.08 -3.19
C THR A 153 -7.52 3.70 -1.90
N VAL A 154 -8.37 4.49 -1.26
CA VAL A 154 -8.04 5.23 -0.04
C VAL A 154 -9.12 4.93 1.01
N TYR A 155 -8.74 4.77 2.28
CA TYR A 155 -9.70 4.65 3.38
C TYR A 155 -10.61 5.88 3.44
N ARG A 156 -11.86 5.68 3.82
CA ARG A 156 -12.87 6.75 3.88
C ARG A 156 -13.32 7.07 5.30
N THR A 157 -12.82 6.36 6.28
CA THR A 157 -13.23 6.54 7.68
C THR A 157 -12.06 6.81 8.61
N ASN A 158 -12.25 7.71 9.55
CA ASN A 158 -11.35 7.96 10.66
C ASN A 158 -12.18 8.05 11.97
N PRO A 159 -12.10 7.07 12.88
CA PRO A 159 -11.21 5.88 12.88
C PRO A 159 -11.42 4.94 11.68
N HIS A 160 -10.34 4.23 11.32
CA HIS A 160 -10.32 3.34 10.15
C HIS A 160 -11.19 2.09 10.36
N LEU A 161 -12.38 2.08 9.74
CA LEU A 161 -13.32 0.96 9.80
C LEU A 161 -13.40 0.19 8.47
N ASP A 162 -12.86 0.77 7.40
CA ASP A 162 -13.01 0.27 6.03
C ASP A 162 -11.72 -0.15 5.27
N PRO A 163 -10.53 -0.29 5.90
CA PRO A 163 -9.31 -0.66 5.17
C PRO A 163 -9.46 -1.95 4.37
N LYS A 164 -10.07 -2.98 4.98
CA LYS A 164 -10.33 -4.27 4.33
C LYS A 164 -11.22 -4.11 3.10
N ILE A 165 -12.29 -3.34 3.20
CA ILE A 165 -13.25 -3.12 2.10
C ILE A 165 -12.55 -2.39 0.95
N ARG A 166 -11.78 -1.33 1.24
CA ARG A 166 -11.07 -0.56 0.21
C ARG A 166 -10.02 -1.39 -0.51
N ALA A 167 -9.27 -2.20 0.22
CA ALA A 167 -8.29 -3.10 -0.37
C ALA A 167 -8.94 -4.19 -1.23
N PHE A 168 -10.06 -4.77 -0.78
CA PHE A 168 -10.82 -5.73 -1.57
C PHE A 168 -11.33 -5.10 -2.88
N GLU A 169 -11.90 -3.89 -2.84
CA GLU A 169 -12.31 -3.13 -4.03
C GLU A 169 -11.13 -2.89 -4.99
N CYS A 170 -9.94 -2.54 -4.46
CA CYS A 170 -8.73 -2.39 -5.26
C CYS A 170 -8.40 -3.70 -5.99
N ALA A 171 -8.39 -4.82 -5.27
CA ALA A 171 -8.09 -6.13 -5.85
C ALA A 171 -9.13 -6.55 -6.91
N GLU A 172 -10.42 -6.24 -6.69
CA GLU A 172 -11.47 -6.47 -7.70
C GLU A 172 -11.24 -5.63 -8.96
N MET A 173 -10.88 -4.37 -8.83
CA MET A 173 -10.55 -3.50 -9.96
C MET A 173 -9.31 -4.00 -10.72
N ILE A 174 -8.28 -4.47 -10.02
CA ILE A 174 -7.10 -5.10 -10.66
C ILE A 174 -7.52 -6.35 -11.43
N ARG A 175 -8.26 -7.26 -10.81
CA ARG A 175 -8.81 -8.46 -11.47
C ARG A 175 -9.60 -8.10 -12.73
N ASP A 176 -10.48 -7.14 -12.62
CA ASP A 176 -11.38 -6.78 -13.73
C ASP A 176 -10.64 -5.98 -14.83
N SER A 177 -9.60 -5.23 -14.48
CA SER A 177 -8.69 -4.59 -15.44
C SER A 177 -7.87 -5.65 -16.22
N ILE A 178 -7.33 -6.66 -15.54
CA ILE A 178 -6.62 -7.78 -16.17
C ILE A 178 -7.56 -8.56 -17.12
N LYS A 179 -8.83 -8.73 -16.74
CA LYS A 179 -9.86 -9.38 -17.57
C LYS A 179 -10.37 -8.46 -18.72
N GLY A 180 -9.89 -7.23 -18.82
CA GLY A 180 -10.29 -6.25 -19.83
C GLY A 180 -11.73 -5.74 -19.69
N LYS A 181 -12.35 -5.88 -18.52
CA LYS A 181 -13.71 -5.40 -18.25
C LYS A 181 -13.76 -3.91 -17.94
N ILE A 182 -12.70 -3.38 -17.35
CA ILE A 182 -12.52 -1.96 -17.04
C ILE A 182 -11.14 -1.49 -17.49
N ASP A 183 -11.02 -0.20 -17.75
CA ASP A 183 -9.76 0.49 -18.05
C ASP A 183 -9.66 1.72 -17.13
N PRO A 184 -9.16 1.57 -15.91
CA PRO A 184 -9.11 2.64 -14.92
C PRO A 184 -8.15 3.75 -15.36
N VAL A 185 -8.53 5.00 -15.12
CA VAL A 185 -7.68 6.18 -15.30
C VAL A 185 -7.55 6.89 -13.97
N LEU A 186 -6.32 7.10 -13.53
CA LEU A 186 -6.03 7.83 -12.30
C LEU A 186 -5.83 9.32 -12.58
N TRP A 187 -6.36 10.14 -11.68
CA TRP A 187 -6.14 11.59 -11.67
C TRP A 187 -5.77 12.04 -10.27
N LEU A 188 -4.73 12.89 -10.16
CA LEU A 188 -4.27 13.44 -8.88
C LEU A 188 -4.34 14.96 -8.90
N GLU A 189 -5.06 15.53 -7.93
CA GLU A 189 -5.01 16.94 -7.58
C GLU A 189 -4.43 17.09 -6.16
N ILE A 190 -3.53 18.05 -6.01
CA ILE A 190 -2.91 18.38 -4.72
C ILE A 190 -3.23 19.84 -4.40
N PRO A 191 -4.36 20.12 -3.73
CA PRO A 191 -4.71 21.46 -3.34
C PRO A 191 -3.71 21.99 -2.28
N PRO A 192 -3.44 23.32 -2.23
CA PRO A 192 -2.50 23.91 -1.27
C PRO A 192 -3.13 24.04 0.12
N VAL A 193 -3.56 22.92 0.70
CA VAL A 193 -4.16 22.88 2.04
C VAL A 193 -3.47 21.82 2.89
N VAL A 194 -3.35 22.11 4.19
CA VAL A 194 -2.91 21.16 5.20
C VAL A 194 -4.00 21.11 6.27
N ILE A 195 -4.63 19.95 6.41
CA ILE A 195 -5.72 19.76 7.37
C ILE A 195 -5.15 19.07 8.62
N ASN A 196 -5.40 19.68 9.79
CA ASN A 196 -5.02 19.06 11.05
C ASN A 196 -5.76 17.74 11.24
N ILE A 197 -5.04 16.67 11.59
CA ILE A 197 -5.57 15.31 11.76
C ILE A 197 -6.76 15.24 12.72
N VAL A 198 -6.79 16.08 13.76
CA VAL A 198 -7.92 16.19 14.72
C VAL A 198 -9.22 16.62 14.03
N LYS A 199 -9.13 17.26 12.85
CA LYS A 199 -10.29 17.69 12.07
C LYS A 199 -10.68 16.71 10.96
N GLN A 200 -10.03 15.56 10.91
CA GLN A 200 -10.30 14.52 9.93
C GLN A 200 -11.19 13.39 10.47
N PHE A 201 -11.80 13.58 11.64
CA PHE A 201 -12.75 12.63 12.23
C PHE A 201 -14.04 12.59 11.42
N THR A 202 -14.38 11.41 10.87
CA THR A 202 -15.44 11.27 9.86
C THR A 202 -16.84 11.07 10.42
N ASP A 203 -17.00 10.93 11.75
CA ASP A 203 -18.32 10.83 12.38
C ASP A 203 -18.92 12.20 12.74
N GLU A 204 -18.14 13.29 12.59
CA GLU A 204 -18.56 14.66 12.88
C GLU A 204 -18.25 15.61 11.72
N ASP A 205 -19.01 16.69 11.61
CA ASP A 205 -18.76 17.75 10.64
C ASP A 205 -17.46 18.54 10.97
N PRO A 206 -16.71 19.00 9.94
CA PRO A 206 -17.12 19.01 8.51
C PRO A 206 -16.87 17.71 7.74
N MET A 207 -16.03 16.78 8.25
CA MET A 207 -15.63 15.60 7.49
C MET A 207 -16.78 14.66 7.18
N LYS A 208 -17.73 14.50 8.10
CA LYS A 208 -18.93 13.68 7.88
C LYS A 208 -19.74 14.10 6.65
N SER A 209 -19.76 15.38 6.34
CA SER A 209 -20.49 15.92 5.18
C SER A 209 -19.67 15.84 3.89
N VAL A 210 -18.34 15.59 3.98
CA VAL A 210 -17.42 15.53 2.84
C VAL A 210 -17.24 14.09 2.36
N MET A 211 -17.24 13.14 3.29
CA MET A 211 -17.01 11.71 3.01
C MET A 211 -18.31 10.96 2.69
#